data_443088c712fff1020676acfeec211863
#
_entry.id   443088c712fff1020676acfeec211863
#
_cell.length_a   1.000
_cell.length_b   1.000
_cell.length_c   1.000
_cell.angle_alpha   90.00
_cell.angle_beta   90.00
_cell.angle_gamma   90.00
#
_symmetry.space_group_name_H-M   'P 1'
#
loop_
_entity.id
_entity.type
_entity.pdbx_description
1 polymer ?
#
loop_
_entity_poly.entity_id
_entity_poly.type
_entity_poly.pdbx_seq_one_letter_code
_entity_poly.pdbx_strand_id
1 'polypeptide(L)'
;MKELENKVALVSSSTRGIGLACAKALAAQGAAVYLGVRRLEAGQQIADELIAAGGRAGVVFFDASREESFSGMVDEVAAKEGRLDILVNNFGSTDVKTDLDVVNGPSEDFFRIVNTNLKSVYLPSKAAVPLMAKNGGGSIINIGSRSEERRV
;
A
#
# COMPACT_ATOMS: atom_id res chain seq x y z
N MET A 1 17.68 -0.25 -20.26
CA MET A 1 16.31 0.33 -20.36
C MET A 1 15.58 -0.05 -19.09
N LYS A 2 14.92 0.88 -18.43
CA LYS A 2 14.15 0.58 -17.22
C LYS A 2 12.75 0.11 -17.64
N GLU A 3 12.30 -1.02 -17.13
CA GLU A 3 11.05 -1.66 -17.59
C GLU A 3 9.78 -0.88 -17.22
N LEU A 4 9.85 -0.07 -16.15
CA LEU A 4 8.72 0.69 -15.62
C LEU A 4 8.85 2.20 -15.86
N GLU A 5 9.66 2.59 -16.85
CA GLU A 5 9.78 4.00 -17.23
C GLU A 5 8.40 4.56 -17.64
N ASN A 6 8.06 5.76 -17.15
CA ASN A 6 6.75 6.40 -17.32
C ASN A 6 5.55 5.68 -16.65
N LYS A 7 5.78 4.72 -15.78
CA LYS A 7 4.75 4.10 -14.93
C LYS A 7 4.66 4.81 -13.59
N VAL A 8 3.46 4.84 -13.03
CA VAL A 8 3.16 5.38 -11.70
C VAL A 8 2.74 4.24 -10.78
N ALA A 9 3.40 4.13 -9.64
CA ALA A 9 3.16 3.10 -8.65
C ALA A 9 2.77 3.73 -7.30
N LEU A 10 1.82 3.10 -6.61
CA LEU A 10 1.43 3.41 -5.24
C LEU A 10 1.65 2.18 -4.37
N VAL A 11 2.35 2.36 -3.25
CA VAL A 11 2.61 1.28 -2.28
C VAL A 11 2.09 1.72 -0.91
N SER A 12 1.11 1.01 -0.37
CA SER A 12 0.59 1.29 0.98
C SER A 12 1.53 0.74 2.06
N SER A 13 1.61 1.42 3.22
CA SER A 13 2.47 1.04 4.36
C SER A 13 3.93 0.83 3.97
N SER A 14 4.54 1.81 3.32
CA SER A 14 5.81 1.66 2.61
C SER A 14 7.03 2.26 3.33
N THR A 15 6.93 2.57 4.64
CA THR A 15 8.07 3.12 5.40
C THR A 15 9.08 2.08 5.87
N ARG A 16 8.76 0.79 5.79
CA ARG A 16 9.62 -0.31 6.24
C ARG A 16 9.23 -1.64 5.60
N GLY A 17 10.03 -2.67 5.85
CA GLY A 17 9.71 -4.06 5.50
C GLY A 17 9.43 -4.27 4.02
N ILE A 18 8.44 -5.10 3.73
CA ILE A 18 8.06 -5.49 2.36
C ILE A 18 7.62 -4.28 1.53
N GLY A 19 6.81 -3.38 2.10
CA GLY A 19 6.35 -2.19 1.38
C GLY A 19 7.50 -1.28 0.94
N LEU A 20 8.49 -1.05 1.81
CA LEU A 20 9.69 -0.29 1.45
C LEU A 20 10.53 -1.00 0.38
N ALA A 21 10.68 -2.32 0.50
CA ALA A 21 11.41 -3.11 -0.50
C ALA A 21 10.72 -3.04 -1.89
N CYS A 22 9.39 -3.16 -1.93
CA CYS A 22 8.61 -2.98 -3.15
C CYS A 22 8.80 -1.59 -3.75
N ALA A 23 8.71 -0.54 -2.92
CA ALA A 23 8.90 0.83 -3.38
C ALA A 23 10.29 1.05 -4.00
N LYS A 24 11.35 0.56 -3.35
CA LYS A 24 12.73 0.61 -3.85
C LYS A 24 12.89 -0.14 -5.17
N ALA A 25 12.32 -1.35 -5.26
CA ALA A 25 12.40 -2.15 -6.48
C ALA A 25 11.69 -1.47 -7.67
N LEU A 26 10.49 -0.93 -7.46
CA LEU A 26 9.73 -0.23 -8.48
C LEU A 26 10.44 1.06 -8.94
N ALA A 27 10.99 1.83 -8.00
CA ALA A 27 11.77 3.03 -8.32
C ALA A 27 13.05 2.70 -9.10
N ALA A 28 13.75 1.63 -8.74
CA ALA A 28 14.94 1.17 -9.46
C ALA A 28 14.64 0.80 -10.92
N GLN A 29 13.43 0.30 -11.21
CA GLN A 29 12.95 0.01 -12.56
C GLN A 29 12.36 1.23 -13.29
N GLY A 30 12.38 2.40 -12.68
CA GLY A 30 12.02 3.68 -13.34
C GLY A 30 10.59 4.16 -13.10
N ALA A 31 9.81 3.47 -12.27
CA ALA A 31 8.50 3.97 -11.90
C ALA A 31 8.60 5.25 -11.05
N ALA A 32 7.62 6.14 -11.19
CA ALA A 32 7.32 7.15 -10.19
C ALA A 32 6.59 6.49 -9.04
N VAL A 33 7.19 6.47 -7.85
CA VAL A 33 6.67 5.71 -6.71
C VAL A 33 6.08 6.64 -5.66
N TYR A 34 4.82 6.40 -5.32
CA TYR A 34 4.14 7.08 -4.23
C TYR A 34 4.07 6.17 -2.99
N LEU A 35 4.52 6.73 -1.88
CA LEU A 35 4.57 6.06 -0.59
C LEU A 35 3.31 6.39 0.21
N GLY A 36 2.40 5.43 0.38
CA GLY A 36 1.23 5.57 1.25
C GLY A 36 1.64 5.37 2.71
N VAL A 37 1.66 6.43 3.51
CA VAL A 37 2.23 6.42 4.85
C VAL A 37 1.43 7.26 5.84
N ARG A 38 1.42 6.84 7.11
CA ARG A 38 0.75 7.59 8.18
C ARG A 38 1.55 8.82 8.61
N ARG A 39 2.87 8.70 8.71
CA ARG A 39 3.78 9.78 9.07
C ARG A 39 4.44 10.33 7.81
N LEU A 40 3.94 11.46 7.34
CA LEU A 40 4.39 12.07 6.08
C LEU A 40 5.88 12.43 6.11
N GLU A 41 6.40 12.94 7.24
CA GLU A 41 7.82 13.27 7.37
C GLU A 41 8.73 12.04 7.17
N ALA A 42 8.37 10.91 7.78
CA ALA A 42 9.13 9.67 7.61
C ALA A 42 9.05 9.15 6.16
N GLY A 43 7.90 9.32 5.52
CA GLY A 43 7.73 9.01 4.10
C GLY A 43 8.57 9.93 3.21
N GLN A 44 8.62 11.21 3.55
CA GLN A 44 9.38 12.19 2.77
C GLN A 44 10.88 11.89 2.78
N GLN A 45 11.45 11.51 3.93
CA GLN A 45 12.85 11.10 4.02
C GLN A 45 13.17 9.94 3.05
N ILE A 46 12.28 8.95 2.98
CA ILE A 46 12.43 7.81 2.05
C ILE A 46 12.26 8.27 0.58
N ALA A 47 11.29 9.14 0.31
CA ALA A 47 11.11 9.69 -1.03
C ALA A 47 12.35 10.46 -1.49
N ASP A 48 12.95 11.26 -0.61
CA ASP A 48 14.17 12.02 -0.89
C ASP A 48 15.37 11.09 -1.16
N GLU A 49 15.49 9.97 -0.42
CA GLU A 49 16.50 8.94 -0.70
C GLU A 49 16.31 8.33 -2.09
N LEU A 50 15.07 8.01 -2.47
CA LEU A 50 14.75 7.45 -3.80
C LEU A 50 15.04 8.45 -4.91
N ILE A 51 14.77 9.73 -4.70
CA ILE A 51 15.07 10.80 -5.64
C ILE A 51 16.59 10.99 -5.78
N ALA A 52 17.31 11.01 -4.66
CA ALA A 52 18.78 11.10 -4.65
C ALA A 52 19.45 9.92 -5.39
N ALA A 53 18.80 8.76 -5.39
CA ALA A 53 19.23 7.60 -6.18
C ALA A 53 18.85 7.66 -7.67
N GLY A 54 18.29 8.79 -8.14
CA GLY A 54 17.91 9.02 -9.54
C GLY A 54 16.51 8.50 -9.90
N GLY A 55 15.67 8.21 -8.91
CA GLY A 55 14.28 7.83 -9.10
C GLY A 55 13.32 9.02 -9.05
N ARG A 56 12.03 8.73 -9.19
CA ARG A 56 10.91 9.65 -8.94
C ARG A 56 10.10 9.10 -7.79
N ALA A 57 9.87 9.89 -6.76
CA ALA A 57 9.09 9.47 -5.61
C ALA A 57 8.28 10.62 -5.01
N GLY A 58 7.21 10.27 -4.33
CA GLY A 58 6.36 11.19 -3.60
C GLY A 58 5.69 10.50 -2.42
N VAL A 59 4.97 11.26 -1.62
CA VAL A 59 4.30 10.78 -0.42
C VAL A 59 2.82 11.11 -0.50
N VAL A 60 1.99 10.19 -0.05
CA VAL A 60 0.53 10.38 0.12
C VAL A 60 0.10 9.87 1.49
N PHE A 61 -0.95 10.47 2.04
CA PHE A 61 -1.42 10.08 3.37
C PHE A 61 -2.18 8.76 3.34
N PHE A 62 -1.81 7.86 4.24
CA PHE A 62 -2.50 6.60 4.50
C PHE A 62 -2.47 6.24 5.98
N ASP A 63 -3.64 6.13 6.60
CA ASP A 63 -3.81 5.65 7.97
C ASP A 63 -5.00 4.68 8.03
N ALA A 64 -4.74 3.42 8.37
CA ALA A 64 -5.76 2.37 8.42
C ALA A 64 -6.84 2.58 9.50
N SER A 65 -6.63 3.50 10.45
CA SER A 65 -7.67 3.92 11.39
C SER A 65 -8.67 4.92 10.79
N ARG A 66 -8.37 5.43 9.59
CA ARG A 66 -9.18 6.43 8.89
C ARG A 66 -9.63 5.88 7.55
N GLU A 67 -10.89 5.46 7.49
CA GLU A 67 -11.44 4.76 6.31
C GLU A 67 -11.28 5.55 5.02
N GLU A 68 -11.47 6.84 5.08
CA GLU A 68 -11.32 7.74 3.93
C GLU A 68 -9.91 7.74 3.33
N SER A 69 -8.88 7.38 4.11
CA SER A 69 -7.50 7.36 3.62
C SER A 69 -7.20 6.19 2.66
N PHE A 70 -8.00 5.14 2.68
CA PHE A 70 -7.79 3.99 1.79
C PHE A 70 -7.99 4.36 0.32
N SER A 71 -9.07 5.04 -0.01
CA SER A 71 -9.28 5.57 -1.37
C SER A 71 -8.55 6.89 -1.58
N GLY A 72 -8.46 7.73 -0.54
CA GLY A 72 -7.85 9.05 -0.60
C GLY A 72 -6.40 9.04 -1.08
N MET A 73 -5.59 8.03 -0.72
CA MET A 73 -4.23 7.92 -1.25
C MET A 73 -4.19 7.67 -2.77
N VAL A 74 -5.17 6.95 -3.32
CA VAL A 74 -5.30 6.74 -4.77
C VAL A 74 -5.74 8.03 -5.46
N ASP A 75 -6.73 8.72 -4.89
CA ASP A 75 -7.23 9.98 -5.41
C ASP A 75 -6.14 11.06 -5.43
N GLU A 76 -5.29 11.09 -4.40
CA GLU A 76 -4.16 12.01 -4.32
C GLU A 76 -3.11 11.73 -5.41
N VAL A 77 -2.78 10.47 -5.67
CA VAL A 77 -1.89 10.10 -6.79
C VAL A 77 -2.52 10.46 -8.12
N ALA A 78 -3.82 10.19 -8.29
CA ALA A 78 -4.55 10.54 -9.50
C ALA A 78 -4.55 12.06 -9.76
N ALA A 79 -4.69 12.86 -8.72
CA ALA A 79 -4.64 14.32 -8.83
C ALA A 79 -3.26 14.84 -9.22
N LYS A 80 -2.17 14.17 -8.77
CA LYS A 80 -0.79 14.57 -9.06
C LYS A 80 -0.30 14.10 -10.42
N GLU A 81 -0.63 12.89 -10.83
CA GLU A 81 -0.05 12.21 -12.01
C GLU A 81 -1.06 11.99 -13.14
N GLY A 82 -2.36 12.10 -12.86
CA GLY A 82 -3.43 11.80 -13.83
C GLY A 82 -3.57 10.30 -14.15
N ARG A 83 -2.76 9.46 -13.55
CA ARG A 83 -2.69 8.00 -13.80
C ARG A 83 -2.23 7.21 -12.59
N LEU A 84 -2.55 5.93 -12.61
CA LEU A 84 -1.96 4.91 -11.73
C LEU A 84 -1.82 3.63 -12.54
N ASP A 85 -0.62 3.05 -12.57
CA ASP A 85 -0.33 1.82 -13.32
C ASP A 85 -0.15 0.62 -12.40
N ILE A 86 0.38 0.85 -11.21
CA ILE A 86 0.70 -0.22 -10.26
C ILE A 86 0.20 0.18 -8.86
N LEU A 87 -0.63 -0.67 -8.27
CA LEU A 87 -1.06 -0.55 -6.88
C LEU A 87 -0.54 -1.75 -6.08
N VAL A 88 0.23 -1.50 -5.04
CA VAL A 88 0.66 -2.54 -4.09
C VAL A 88 -0.07 -2.35 -2.76
N ASN A 89 -1.04 -3.21 -2.50
CA ASN A 89 -1.75 -3.28 -1.24
C ASN A 89 -0.91 -4.10 -0.25
N ASN A 90 -0.08 -3.41 0.51
CA ASN A 90 0.87 -4.03 1.45
C ASN A 90 0.44 -3.92 2.91
N PHE A 91 -0.55 -3.07 3.23
CA PHE A 91 -1.00 -2.96 4.61
C PHE A 91 -1.62 -4.27 5.09
N GLY A 92 -1.27 -4.65 6.31
CA GLY A 92 -1.90 -5.68 7.09
C GLY A 92 -1.63 -5.42 8.57
N SER A 93 -2.57 -5.74 9.41
CA SER A 93 -2.41 -5.61 10.85
C SER A 93 -2.96 -6.81 11.59
N THR A 94 -2.38 -7.07 12.74
CA THR A 94 -2.90 -7.95 13.77
C THR A 94 -2.65 -7.28 15.12
N ASP A 95 -3.39 -7.69 16.12
CA ASP A 95 -3.16 -7.28 17.51
C ASP A 95 -2.79 -8.52 18.32
N VAL A 96 -1.50 -8.69 18.57
CA VAL A 96 -0.98 -9.88 19.27
C VAL A 96 -1.53 -10.07 20.69
N LYS A 97 -2.17 -9.04 21.27
CA LYS A 97 -2.80 -9.13 22.59
C LYS A 97 -4.19 -9.74 22.52
N THR A 98 -4.89 -9.55 21.41
CA THR A 98 -6.26 -10.01 21.20
C THR A 98 -6.38 -11.07 20.10
N ASP A 99 -5.33 -11.26 19.30
CA ASP A 99 -5.23 -12.32 18.30
C ASP A 99 -4.82 -13.64 18.95
N LEU A 100 -5.77 -14.20 19.69
CA LEU A 100 -5.65 -15.45 20.43
C LEU A 100 -6.16 -16.62 19.56
N ASP A 101 -6.31 -17.78 20.19
CA ASP A 101 -6.97 -18.92 19.55
C ASP A 101 -8.49 -18.69 19.36
N VAL A 102 -9.13 -19.55 18.59
CA VAL A 102 -10.56 -19.42 18.23
C VAL A 102 -11.52 -19.46 19.42
N VAL A 103 -11.09 -20.03 20.55
CA VAL A 103 -11.91 -20.16 21.76
C VAL A 103 -11.79 -18.93 22.64
N ASN A 104 -10.59 -18.39 22.80
CA ASN A 104 -10.27 -17.33 23.75
C ASN A 104 -10.20 -15.94 23.12
N GLY A 105 -10.12 -15.85 21.78
CA GLY A 105 -10.09 -14.57 21.07
C GLY A 105 -11.44 -13.85 21.11
N PRO A 106 -11.49 -12.55 21.46
CA PRO A 106 -12.71 -11.76 21.38
C PRO A 106 -13.21 -11.67 19.95
N SER A 107 -14.46 -12.10 19.70
CA SER A 107 -15.03 -12.05 18.33
C SER A 107 -15.04 -10.65 17.73
N GLU A 108 -15.27 -9.64 18.55
CA GLU A 108 -15.28 -8.24 18.13
C GLU A 108 -13.92 -7.81 17.56
N ASP A 109 -12.83 -8.17 18.23
CA ASP A 109 -11.46 -7.90 17.76
C ASP A 109 -11.14 -8.67 16.47
N PHE A 110 -11.56 -9.92 16.40
CA PHE A 110 -11.41 -10.72 15.19
C PHE A 110 -12.06 -10.02 13.98
N PHE A 111 -13.33 -9.65 14.09
CA PHE A 111 -14.03 -8.99 12.99
C PHE A 111 -13.47 -7.60 12.69
N ARG A 112 -13.03 -6.86 13.69
CA ARG A 112 -12.35 -5.57 13.48
C ARG A 112 -11.08 -5.72 12.65
N ILE A 113 -10.24 -6.71 12.98
CA ILE A 113 -8.98 -6.98 12.27
C ILE A 113 -9.26 -7.46 10.85
N VAL A 114 -10.15 -8.42 10.67
CA VAL A 114 -10.55 -8.94 9.35
C VAL A 114 -11.08 -7.80 8.47
N ASN A 115 -11.99 -6.99 9.01
CA ASN A 115 -12.59 -5.88 8.29
C ASN A 115 -11.54 -4.84 7.86
N THR A 116 -10.62 -4.46 8.76
CA THR A 116 -9.56 -3.50 8.44
C THR A 116 -8.63 -4.05 7.35
N ASN A 117 -8.22 -5.30 7.47
CA ASN A 117 -7.34 -5.93 6.48
C ASN A 117 -8.03 -6.08 5.13
N LEU A 118 -9.31 -6.44 5.10
CA LEU A 118 -10.08 -6.55 3.86
C LEU A 118 -10.30 -5.18 3.20
N LYS A 119 -10.63 -4.15 3.99
CA LYS A 119 -10.76 -2.78 3.49
C LYS A 119 -9.46 -2.26 2.87
N SER A 120 -8.30 -2.64 3.40
CA SER A 120 -6.99 -2.22 2.89
C SER A 120 -6.67 -2.73 1.49
N VAL A 121 -7.38 -3.74 1.03
CA VAL A 121 -7.31 -4.26 -0.34
C VAL A 121 -8.47 -3.75 -1.19
N TYR A 122 -9.69 -3.85 -0.66
CA TYR A 122 -10.90 -3.57 -1.41
C TYR A 122 -11.03 -2.07 -1.79
N LEU A 123 -10.90 -1.16 -0.82
CA LEU A 123 -11.15 0.26 -1.04
C LEU A 123 -10.12 0.91 -1.98
N PRO A 124 -8.80 0.70 -1.83
CA PRO A 124 -7.82 1.20 -2.79
C PRO A 124 -8.02 0.61 -4.19
N SER A 125 -8.31 -0.70 -4.28
CA SER A 125 -8.56 -1.35 -5.56
C SER A 125 -9.80 -0.79 -6.26
N LYS A 126 -10.89 -0.56 -5.51
CA LYS A 126 -12.11 0.06 -6.01
C LYS A 126 -11.86 1.46 -6.58
N ALA A 127 -10.99 2.25 -5.95
CA ALA A 127 -10.61 3.56 -6.44
C ALA A 127 -9.65 3.48 -7.65
N ALA A 128 -8.71 2.53 -7.64
CA ALA A 128 -7.68 2.40 -8.67
C ALA A 128 -8.21 1.84 -9.99
N VAL A 129 -9.12 0.87 -9.98
CA VAL A 129 -9.59 0.17 -11.18
C VAL A 129 -10.15 1.10 -12.25
N PRO A 130 -11.04 2.06 -11.96
CA PRO A 130 -11.54 2.98 -12.98
C PRO A 130 -10.43 3.84 -13.58
N LEU A 131 -9.47 4.29 -12.76
CA LEU A 131 -8.33 5.08 -13.21
C LEU A 131 -7.39 4.26 -14.11
N MET A 132 -7.09 3.02 -13.72
CA MET A 132 -6.29 2.09 -14.53
C MET A 132 -6.96 1.77 -15.86
N ALA A 133 -8.27 1.48 -15.85
CA ALA A 133 -9.04 1.19 -17.06
C ALA A 133 -9.01 2.36 -18.06
N LYS A 134 -9.15 3.58 -17.57
CA LYS A 134 -9.06 4.81 -18.39
C LYS A 134 -7.70 4.98 -19.03
N ASN A 135 -6.64 4.50 -18.40
CA ASN A 135 -5.25 4.63 -18.86
C ASN A 135 -4.73 3.38 -19.61
N GLY A 136 -5.62 2.49 -20.03
CA GLY A 136 -5.27 1.31 -20.83
C GLY A 136 -4.86 0.09 -20.01
N GLY A 137 -5.10 0.09 -18.72
CA GLY A 137 -4.83 -1.03 -17.81
C GLY A 137 -3.87 -0.71 -16.69
N GLY A 138 -3.65 -1.70 -15.82
CA GLY A 138 -2.74 -1.59 -14.68
C GLY A 138 -2.59 -2.93 -13.95
N SER A 139 -1.78 -2.95 -12.93
CA SER A 139 -1.53 -4.12 -12.08
C SER A 139 -1.85 -3.84 -10.63
N ILE A 140 -2.60 -4.71 -9.97
CA ILE A 140 -2.87 -4.66 -8.54
C ILE A 140 -2.20 -5.88 -7.90
N ILE A 141 -1.31 -5.61 -6.95
CA ILE A 141 -0.54 -6.62 -6.22
C ILE A 141 -1.00 -6.59 -4.77
N ASN A 142 -1.56 -7.70 -4.30
CA ASN A 142 -1.98 -7.84 -2.92
C ASN A 142 -0.95 -8.67 -2.15
N ILE A 143 -0.35 -8.09 -1.12
CA ILE A 143 0.57 -8.80 -0.25
C ILE A 143 -0.27 -9.55 0.79
N GLY A 144 -0.31 -10.88 0.65
CA GLY A 144 -0.93 -11.77 1.60
C GLY A 144 0.07 -12.31 2.61
N SER A 145 -0.45 -12.87 3.68
CA SER A 145 0.33 -13.64 4.63
C SER A 145 -0.22 -15.06 4.70
N ARG A 146 0.67 -16.01 4.79
CA ARG A 146 0.30 -17.39 5.08
C ARG A 146 -0.12 -17.47 6.55
N SER A 147 -1.29 -18.04 6.83
CA SER A 147 -1.59 -18.46 8.20
C SER A 147 -0.61 -19.58 8.55
N GLU A 148 0.26 -19.33 9.49
CA GLU A 148 1.05 -20.39 10.07
C GLU A 148 0.09 -21.31 10.81
N GLU A 149 0.07 -22.58 10.43
CA GLU A 149 -0.56 -23.60 11.26
C GLU A 149 0.17 -23.56 12.61
N ARG A 150 -0.51 -23.09 13.62
CA ARG A 150 0.00 -23.21 14.96
C ARG A 150 0.15 -24.67 15.26
N ARG A 151 1.37 -25.08 15.54
CA ARG A 151 1.61 -26.41 16.09
C ARG A 151 0.84 -26.48 17.40
N VAL A 152 -0.08 -27.39 17.46
CA VAL A 152 -0.80 -27.81 18.67
C VAL A 152 0.18 -28.50 19.60
#